data_72c095aaf31b88425c5f3994c61ba09f
#
_entry.id   72c095aaf31b88425c5f3994c61ba09f
#
_cell.length_a   1.000
_cell.length_b   1.000
_cell.length_c   1.000
_cell.angle_alpha   90.00
_cell.angle_beta   90.00
_cell.angle_gamma   90.00
#
_symmetry.space_group_name_H-M   'P 1'
#
loop_
_entity.id
_entity.type
_entity.pdbx_description
1 polymer ?
#
loop_
_entity_poly.entity_id
_entity_poly.type
_entity_poly.pdbx_seq_one_letter_code
_entity_poly.pdbx_strand_id
1 'polypeptide(L)'
;MLALRVEKKGLQLKDIGTPDRSDEALVRVLLSGICNTDLEIARGYAGFKGTIGHEFVGVVEESTRSELVGSRVVGEINAGCGKCELCRAGDSRHCPTRTVLGIVGRDGAHAEFLQLPIENLLAVPKNIPDEHAVFTEPLAAACGILERVSITKSDRVAVIGDGKLGLLCAQVFALTGASLLLVGKHSSKLRIAERRGIETTSPAKAAKRKREFDIVVEASGAATGFVLALDLLRPKGQLVLKSTFHGKTELDAARIVVDEISIVGSRCGRFTPALDLLKKAAIDVDSLISEEYPLSNGLHAMRRAAARGVLKVLLRP
;
A
#
# COMPACT_ATOMS: atom_id res chain seq x y z
N MET A 1 6.45 -13.10 22.86
CA MET A 1 6.41 -13.19 21.39
C MET A 1 7.48 -12.32 20.76
N LEU A 2 8.06 -12.79 19.65
CA LEU A 2 9.05 -12.01 18.90
C LEU A 2 8.34 -10.89 18.11
N ALA A 3 8.93 -9.67 18.10
CA ALA A 3 8.39 -8.52 17.40
C ALA A 3 9.48 -7.55 16.93
N LEU A 4 9.31 -6.97 15.75
CA LEU A 4 10.18 -5.93 15.19
C LEU A 4 9.61 -4.55 15.55
N ARG A 5 10.29 -3.83 16.44
CA ARG A 5 9.77 -2.63 17.09
C ARG A 5 10.66 -1.40 16.91
N VAL A 6 10.05 -0.24 16.77
CA VAL A 6 10.73 1.04 16.88
C VAL A 6 10.65 1.53 18.32
N GLU A 7 11.80 1.74 18.91
CA GLU A 7 12.01 2.18 20.30
C GLU A 7 12.84 3.47 20.35
N LYS A 8 13.13 3.97 21.57
CA LYS A 8 14.00 5.16 21.74
C LYS A 8 15.37 5.02 21.06
N LYS A 9 15.91 3.81 21.02
CA LYS A 9 17.21 3.49 20.40
C LYS A 9 17.11 3.07 18.93
N GLY A 10 15.98 3.31 18.27
CA GLY A 10 15.72 2.91 16.87
C GLY A 10 15.03 1.55 16.75
N LEU A 11 15.16 0.95 15.57
CA LEU A 11 14.53 -0.33 15.24
C LEU A 11 15.24 -1.50 15.94
N GLN A 12 14.49 -2.34 16.62
CA GLN A 12 14.99 -3.49 17.39
C GLN A 12 14.08 -4.71 17.20
N LEU A 13 14.68 -5.90 17.23
CA LEU A 13 13.96 -7.14 17.39
C LEU A 13 13.90 -7.45 18.89
N LYS A 14 12.68 -7.67 19.41
CA LYS A 14 12.45 -7.88 20.84
C LYS A 14 11.53 -9.06 21.12
N ASP A 15 11.76 -9.71 22.23
CA ASP A 15 10.78 -10.56 22.85
C ASP A 15 9.90 -9.71 23.78
N ILE A 16 8.58 -9.75 23.57
CA ILE A 16 7.56 -9.00 24.32
C ILE A 16 6.41 -9.91 24.71
N GLY A 17 5.57 -9.50 25.65
CA GLY A 17 4.33 -10.22 25.96
C GLY A 17 3.44 -10.36 24.73
N THR A 18 2.71 -11.47 24.63
CA THR A 18 1.59 -11.57 23.69
C THR A 18 0.55 -10.51 24.04
N PRO A 19 -0.08 -9.84 23.07
CA PRO A 19 -1.13 -8.88 23.38
C PRO A 19 -2.21 -9.51 24.26
N ASP A 20 -2.61 -8.77 25.30
CA ASP A 20 -3.70 -9.23 26.18
C ASP A 20 -5.01 -9.26 25.39
N ARG A 21 -5.84 -10.25 25.74
CA ARG A 21 -7.17 -10.38 25.17
C ARG A 21 -8.00 -9.17 25.56
N SER A 22 -8.53 -8.49 24.53
CA SER A 22 -9.49 -7.40 24.65
C SER A 22 -10.77 -7.79 23.89
N ASP A 23 -11.66 -6.83 23.63
CA ASP A 23 -12.81 -7.04 22.74
C ASP A 23 -12.40 -7.23 21.26
N GLU A 24 -11.10 -7.11 20.96
CA GLU A 24 -10.54 -7.32 19.63
C GLU A 24 -10.13 -8.77 19.39
N ALA A 25 -9.96 -9.14 18.13
CA ALA A 25 -9.44 -10.46 17.78
C ALA A 25 -7.92 -10.52 17.93
N LEU A 26 -7.42 -11.63 18.52
CA LEU A 26 -6.01 -12.00 18.50
C LEU A 26 -5.74 -12.80 17.22
N VAL A 27 -4.81 -12.32 16.42
CA VAL A 27 -4.44 -12.94 15.14
C VAL A 27 -2.99 -13.39 15.21
N ARG A 28 -2.75 -14.69 14.99
CA ARG A 28 -1.41 -15.23 14.76
C ARG A 28 -1.00 -14.92 13.32
N VAL A 29 0.10 -14.19 13.16
CA VAL A 29 0.61 -13.81 11.85
C VAL A 29 1.25 -15.01 11.16
N LEU A 30 0.87 -15.29 9.93
CA LEU A 30 1.50 -16.29 9.06
C LEU A 30 2.59 -15.67 8.20
N LEU A 31 2.33 -14.46 7.69
CA LEU A 31 3.24 -13.75 6.80
C LEU A 31 2.96 -12.25 6.89
N SER A 32 4.00 -11.43 6.88
CA SER A 32 3.87 -9.97 6.78
C SER A 32 4.78 -9.39 5.71
N GLY A 33 4.37 -8.26 5.11
CA GLY A 33 5.08 -7.59 4.02
C GLY A 33 5.71 -6.27 4.46
N ILE A 34 6.98 -6.05 4.14
CA ILE A 34 7.66 -4.78 4.44
C ILE A 34 7.25 -3.73 3.40
N CYS A 35 6.67 -2.64 3.90
CA CYS A 35 6.31 -1.44 3.13
C CYS A 35 7.39 -0.36 3.24
N ASN A 36 7.37 0.59 2.31
CA ASN A 36 8.24 1.77 2.42
C ASN A 36 7.90 2.63 3.66
N THR A 37 6.64 2.63 4.09
CA THR A 37 6.21 3.30 5.32
C THR A 37 6.93 2.76 6.55
N ASP A 38 7.20 1.45 6.62
CA ASP A 38 7.95 0.84 7.74
C ASP A 38 9.39 1.34 7.78
N LEU A 39 10.00 1.51 6.59
CA LEU A 39 11.34 2.08 6.46
C LEU A 39 11.39 3.54 6.92
N GLU A 40 10.39 4.33 6.57
CA GLU A 40 10.28 5.72 6.99
C GLU A 40 10.00 5.86 8.50
N ILE A 41 9.15 5.00 9.06
CA ILE A 41 8.90 4.93 10.51
C ILE A 41 10.19 4.58 11.26
N ALA A 42 10.96 3.62 10.77
CA ALA A 42 12.25 3.28 11.34
C ALA A 42 13.26 4.44 11.34
N ARG A 43 13.09 5.42 10.43
CA ARG A 43 13.86 6.67 10.34
C ARG A 43 13.26 7.81 11.17
N GLY A 44 12.15 7.59 11.87
CA GLY A 44 11.51 8.58 12.74
C GLY A 44 10.25 9.23 12.19
N TYR A 45 9.73 8.80 11.04
CA TYR A 45 8.46 9.30 10.50
C TYR A 45 7.31 9.10 11.50
N ALA A 46 6.43 10.11 11.63
CA ALA A 46 5.26 10.14 12.51
C ALA A 46 5.58 9.99 14.02
N GLY A 47 6.85 9.89 14.44
CA GLY A 47 7.22 9.70 15.85
C GLY A 47 6.70 8.39 16.47
N PHE A 48 6.26 7.43 15.64
CA PHE A 48 5.68 6.17 16.12
C PHE A 48 6.69 5.36 16.95
N LYS A 49 6.19 4.78 18.03
CA LYS A 49 6.89 3.82 18.90
C LYS A 49 6.00 2.58 19.04
N GLY A 50 6.57 1.40 18.83
CA GLY A 50 5.83 0.16 18.88
C GLY A 50 6.25 -0.82 17.78
N THR A 51 5.53 -1.91 17.65
CA THR A 51 5.70 -2.89 16.58
C THR A 51 5.26 -2.29 15.25
N ILE A 52 6.10 -2.37 14.22
CA ILE A 52 5.78 -1.89 12.88
C ILE A 52 5.16 -3.01 12.02
N GLY A 53 4.77 -2.68 10.79
CA GLY A 53 4.15 -3.61 9.84
C GLY A 53 2.63 -3.48 9.78
N HIS A 54 2.11 -3.44 8.55
CA HIS A 54 0.68 -3.22 8.30
C HIS A 54 0.15 -4.01 7.10
N GLU A 55 0.97 -4.82 6.49
CA GLU A 55 0.59 -5.77 5.45
C GLU A 55 0.75 -7.18 6.01
N PHE A 56 -0.32 -7.96 6.12
CA PHE A 56 -0.26 -9.29 6.73
C PHE A 56 -1.34 -10.23 6.23
N VAL A 57 -1.10 -11.52 6.43
CA VAL A 57 -2.08 -12.59 6.50
C VAL A 57 -1.86 -13.36 7.79
N GLY A 58 -2.92 -13.79 8.46
CA GLY A 58 -2.83 -14.52 9.71
C GLY A 58 -4.03 -15.43 9.94
N VAL A 59 -4.03 -16.11 11.09
CA VAL A 59 -5.14 -16.95 11.56
C VAL A 59 -5.67 -16.37 12.86
N VAL A 60 -6.98 -16.26 12.98
CA VAL A 60 -7.64 -15.83 14.23
C VAL A 60 -7.46 -16.91 15.28
N GLU A 61 -6.73 -16.60 16.34
CA GLU A 61 -6.54 -17.52 17.49
C GLU A 61 -7.62 -17.31 18.55
N GLU A 62 -7.99 -16.05 18.82
CA GLU A 62 -9.03 -15.70 19.79
C GLU A 62 -9.93 -14.60 19.23
N SER A 63 -11.23 -14.71 19.49
CA SER A 63 -12.23 -13.71 19.10
C SER A 63 -13.48 -13.88 19.97
N THR A 64 -14.21 -12.77 20.21
CA THR A 64 -15.55 -12.83 20.78
C THR A 64 -16.57 -13.41 19.79
N ARG A 65 -16.25 -13.45 18.49
CA ARG A 65 -16.99 -14.18 17.45
C ARG A 65 -16.32 -15.53 17.23
N SER A 66 -16.80 -16.57 17.88
CA SER A 66 -16.21 -17.93 17.84
C SER A 66 -16.11 -18.51 16.43
N GLU A 67 -17.02 -18.13 15.52
CA GLU A 67 -17.03 -18.57 14.12
C GLU A 67 -15.84 -18.06 13.30
N LEU A 68 -15.12 -17.06 13.80
CA LEU A 68 -13.90 -16.56 13.16
C LEU A 68 -12.63 -17.31 13.61
N VAL A 69 -12.66 -17.97 14.74
CA VAL A 69 -11.51 -18.71 15.28
C VAL A 69 -11.08 -19.80 14.29
N GLY A 70 -9.78 -19.88 14.01
CA GLY A 70 -9.19 -20.74 12.98
C GLY A 70 -9.34 -20.23 11.55
N SER A 71 -10.07 -19.12 11.32
CA SER A 71 -10.19 -18.52 10.00
C SER A 71 -8.91 -17.83 9.60
N ARG A 72 -8.52 -18.01 8.34
CA ARG A 72 -7.41 -17.28 7.72
C ARG A 72 -7.89 -15.90 7.27
N VAL A 73 -7.23 -14.84 7.74
CA VAL A 73 -7.68 -13.46 7.58
C VAL A 73 -6.58 -12.51 7.12
N VAL A 74 -7.00 -11.44 6.48
CA VAL A 74 -6.28 -10.16 6.34
C VAL A 74 -7.08 -9.11 7.10
N GLY A 75 -6.50 -7.91 7.35
CA GLY A 75 -7.23 -6.91 8.12
C GLY A 75 -7.04 -5.49 7.59
N GLU A 76 -8.14 -4.75 7.46
CA GLU A 76 -8.08 -3.31 7.20
C GLU A 76 -7.35 -2.60 8.34
N ILE A 77 -6.31 -1.87 7.99
CA ILE A 77 -5.34 -1.34 8.96
C ILE A 77 -5.85 -0.17 9.78
N ASN A 78 -6.94 0.47 9.35
CA ASN A 78 -7.51 1.66 9.99
C ASN A 78 -8.63 1.26 10.94
N ALA A 79 -8.36 1.23 12.24
CA ALA A 79 -9.35 0.99 13.28
C ALA A 79 -10.02 2.32 13.68
N GLY A 80 -11.26 2.53 13.26
CA GLY A 80 -12.03 3.72 13.55
C GLY A 80 -12.66 3.70 14.95
N CYS A 81 -13.21 4.82 15.39
CA CYS A 81 -13.86 4.92 16.71
C CYS A 81 -15.28 4.33 16.76
N GLY A 82 -15.85 3.89 15.63
CA GLY A 82 -17.20 3.33 15.51
C GLY A 82 -18.35 4.34 15.63
N LYS A 83 -18.13 5.56 16.16
CA LYS A 83 -19.21 6.49 16.55
C LYS A 83 -19.21 7.85 15.84
N CYS A 84 -18.14 8.24 15.13
CA CYS A 84 -18.15 9.49 14.35
C CYS A 84 -18.95 9.32 13.05
N GLU A 85 -19.27 10.42 12.39
CA GLU A 85 -20.03 10.45 11.15
C GLU A 85 -19.41 9.55 10.07
N LEU A 86 -18.09 9.64 9.86
CA LEU A 86 -17.40 8.80 8.88
C LEU A 86 -17.47 7.30 9.20
N CYS A 87 -17.36 6.92 10.48
CA CYS A 87 -17.51 5.51 10.88
C CYS A 87 -18.94 5.02 10.64
N ARG A 88 -19.96 5.82 10.99
CA ARG A 88 -21.38 5.46 10.75
C ARG A 88 -21.71 5.37 9.25
N ALA A 89 -21.02 6.16 8.42
CA ALA A 89 -21.12 6.11 6.96
C ALA A 89 -20.33 4.91 6.35
N GLY A 90 -19.69 4.06 7.16
CA GLY A 90 -18.91 2.91 6.69
C GLY A 90 -17.53 3.28 6.10
N ASP A 91 -17.00 4.46 6.45
CA ASP A 91 -15.67 4.92 6.04
C ASP A 91 -14.74 5.19 7.24
N SER A 92 -14.55 4.16 8.05
CA SER A 92 -13.66 4.18 9.22
C SER A 92 -12.20 4.54 8.89
N ARG A 93 -11.79 4.33 7.62
CA ARG A 93 -10.46 4.67 7.11
C ARG A 93 -10.11 6.15 7.26
N HIS A 94 -11.12 7.02 7.26
CA HIS A 94 -10.97 8.47 7.40
C HIS A 94 -11.42 9.01 8.77
N CYS A 95 -11.70 8.13 9.75
CA CYS A 95 -12.02 8.52 11.11
C CYS A 95 -10.93 9.43 11.69
N PRO A 96 -11.27 10.62 12.27
CA PRO A 96 -10.27 11.57 12.80
C PRO A 96 -9.46 11.00 13.96
N THR A 97 -10.06 10.09 14.74
CA THR A 97 -9.44 9.46 15.91
C THR A 97 -9.05 8.01 15.71
N ARG A 98 -8.92 7.57 14.44
CA ARG A 98 -8.51 6.20 14.12
C ARG A 98 -7.11 5.90 14.65
N THR A 99 -6.89 4.66 15.05
CA THR A 99 -5.57 4.08 15.12
C THR A 99 -5.24 3.38 13.79
N VAL A 100 -3.95 3.19 13.51
CA VAL A 100 -3.51 2.54 12.27
C VAL A 100 -2.47 1.49 12.61
N LEU A 101 -2.72 0.25 12.21
CA LEU A 101 -1.87 -0.90 12.50
C LEU A 101 -0.40 -0.61 12.10
N GLY A 102 0.51 -0.70 13.06
CA GLY A 102 1.94 -0.48 12.85
C GLY A 102 2.37 0.94 12.49
N ILE A 103 1.46 1.94 12.56
CA ILE A 103 1.72 3.30 12.09
C ILE A 103 1.27 4.37 13.10
N VAL A 104 0.07 4.25 13.66
CA VAL A 104 -0.49 5.24 14.59
C VAL A 104 -1.20 4.54 15.74
N GLY A 105 -0.65 4.65 16.96
CA GLY A 105 -1.31 4.25 18.21
C GLY A 105 -1.71 2.79 18.30
N ARG A 106 -1.16 1.90 17.46
CA ARG A 106 -1.46 0.47 17.44
C ARG A 106 -0.23 -0.32 16.98
N ASP A 107 0.13 -1.36 17.72
CA ASP A 107 1.19 -2.30 17.35
C ASP A 107 0.85 -3.05 16.06
N GLY A 108 1.87 -3.33 15.26
CA GLY A 108 1.75 -3.82 13.88
C GLY A 108 2.01 -5.31 13.71
N ALA A 109 2.15 -5.70 12.45
CA ALA A 109 2.15 -7.08 11.97
C ALA A 109 3.53 -7.73 11.86
N HIS A 110 4.63 -6.99 12.07
CA HIS A 110 5.95 -7.62 12.12
C HIS A 110 6.22 -8.23 13.50
N ALA A 111 5.33 -9.16 13.88
CA ALA A 111 5.32 -9.90 15.14
C ALA A 111 4.65 -11.26 14.94
N GLU A 112 4.77 -12.17 15.92
CA GLU A 112 4.07 -13.46 15.91
C GLU A 112 2.56 -13.30 16.06
N PHE A 113 2.11 -12.28 16.80
CA PHE A 113 0.70 -11.98 17.02
C PHE A 113 0.41 -10.48 16.90
N LEU A 114 -0.80 -10.15 16.49
CA LEU A 114 -1.35 -8.79 16.48
C LEU A 114 -2.80 -8.79 16.96
N GLN A 115 -3.32 -7.61 17.30
CA GLN A 115 -4.72 -7.38 17.62
C GLN A 115 -5.36 -6.39 16.64
N LEU A 116 -6.59 -6.72 16.21
CA LEU A 116 -7.44 -5.83 15.42
C LEU A 116 -8.90 -5.96 15.83
N PRO A 117 -9.70 -4.87 15.70
CA PRO A 117 -11.16 -4.97 15.80
C PRO A 117 -11.68 -6.01 14.83
N ILE A 118 -12.66 -6.77 15.28
CA ILE A 118 -13.22 -7.90 14.51
C ILE A 118 -13.80 -7.43 13.18
N GLU A 119 -14.39 -6.24 13.14
CA GLU A 119 -14.95 -5.62 11.94
C GLU A 119 -13.88 -5.24 10.88
N ASN A 120 -12.62 -5.16 11.27
CA ASN A 120 -11.51 -4.92 10.36
C ASN A 120 -11.04 -6.19 9.64
N LEU A 121 -11.42 -7.39 10.14
CA LEU A 121 -10.95 -8.65 9.60
C LEU A 121 -11.79 -9.11 8.41
N LEU A 122 -11.11 -9.57 7.36
CA LEU A 122 -11.72 -10.18 6.18
C LEU A 122 -11.15 -11.58 5.97
N ALA A 123 -12.05 -12.55 5.81
CA ALA A 123 -11.65 -13.92 5.52
C ALA A 123 -10.95 -14.03 4.15
N VAL A 124 -9.82 -14.72 4.13
CA VAL A 124 -9.07 -14.98 2.90
C VAL A 124 -9.65 -16.21 2.19
N PRO A 125 -10.07 -16.11 0.93
CA PRO A 125 -10.49 -17.27 0.14
C PRO A 125 -9.43 -18.37 0.10
N LYS A 126 -9.87 -19.65 0.16
CA LYS A 126 -8.95 -20.80 0.24
C LYS A 126 -7.97 -20.91 -0.93
N ASN A 127 -8.35 -20.42 -2.09
CA ASN A 127 -7.53 -20.46 -3.32
C ASN A 127 -6.49 -19.33 -3.41
N ILE A 128 -6.41 -18.42 -2.43
CA ILE A 128 -5.37 -17.37 -2.40
C ILE A 128 -4.26 -17.87 -1.47
N PRO A 129 -3.02 -18.10 -1.95
CA PRO A 129 -1.88 -18.45 -1.08
C PRO A 129 -1.49 -17.25 -0.18
N ASP A 130 -0.77 -17.52 0.91
CA ASP A 130 -0.39 -16.49 1.88
C ASP A 130 0.49 -15.40 1.26
N GLU A 131 1.39 -15.79 0.37
CA GLU A 131 2.29 -14.91 -0.37
C GLU A 131 1.52 -13.91 -1.26
N HIS A 132 0.31 -14.28 -1.70
CA HIS A 132 -0.58 -13.37 -2.42
C HIS A 132 -1.49 -12.59 -1.46
N ALA A 133 -2.01 -13.24 -0.42
CA ALA A 133 -2.92 -12.61 0.54
C ALA A 133 -2.27 -11.40 1.26
N VAL A 134 -0.97 -11.46 1.53
CA VAL A 134 -0.22 -10.36 2.15
C VAL A 134 -0.21 -9.08 1.30
N PHE A 135 -0.48 -9.17 0.00
CA PHE A 135 -0.60 -8.01 -0.89
C PHE A 135 -1.98 -7.33 -0.83
N THR A 136 -2.93 -7.85 -0.05
CA THR A 136 -4.28 -7.27 0.00
C THR A 136 -4.25 -5.78 0.36
N GLU A 137 -3.45 -5.37 1.35
CA GLU A 137 -3.34 -3.95 1.76
C GLU A 137 -2.80 -3.06 0.63
N PRO A 138 -1.59 -3.30 0.07
CA PRO A 138 -1.07 -2.42 -0.98
C PRO A 138 -1.88 -2.50 -2.28
N LEU A 139 -2.52 -3.62 -2.58
CA LEU A 139 -3.43 -3.73 -3.71
C LEU A 139 -4.73 -2.96 -3.47
N ALA A 140 -5.29 -3.01 -2.26
CA ALA A 140 -6.42 -2.18 -1.87
C ALA A 140 -6.08 -0.68 -2.00
N ALA A 141 -4.87 -0.29 -1.63
CA ALA A 141 -4.40 1.07 -1.83
C ALA A 141 -4.37 1.47 -3.32
N ALA A 142 -4.02 0.57 -4.25
CA ALA A 142 -4.09 0.81 -5.68
C ALA A 142 -5.55 0.89 -6.17
N CYS A 143 -6.42 -0.04 -5.76
CA CYS A 143 -7.85 -0.04 -6.06
C CYS A 143 -8.56 1.23 -5.55
N GLY A 144 -8.14 1.75 -4.40
CA GLY A 144 -8.72 2.95 -3.78
C GLY A 144 -8.59 4.21 -4.64
N ILE A 145 -7.72 4.22 -5.65
CA ILE A 145 -7.68 5.31 -6.64
C ILE A 145 -8.97 5.33 -7.44
N LEU A 146 -9.50 4.16 -7.81
CA LEU A 146 -10.76 4.05 -8.56
C LEU A 146 -12.00 4.44 -7.74
N GLU A 147 -11.88 4.50 -6.41
CA GLU A 147 -12.93 5.08 -5.54
C GLU A 147 -12.94 6.63 -5.61
N ARG A 148 -11.87 7.26 -6.11
CA ARG A 148 -11.67 8.71 -6.14
C ARG A 148 -11.75 9.30 -7.53
N VAL A 149 -11.35 8.53 -8.54
CA VAL A 149 -11.24 8.96 -9.93
C VAL A 149 -11.80 7.86 -10.83
N SER A 150 -12.71 8.23 -11.72
CA SER A 150 -13.21 7.30 -12.74
C SER A 150 -12.17 7.16 -13.84
N ILE A 151 -11.73 5.93 -14.10
CA ILE A 151 -10.83 5.58 -15.20
C ILE A 151 -11.60 4.66 -16.16
N THR A 152 -11.69 5.06 -17.40
CA THR A 152 -12.44 4.37 -18.46
C THR A 152 -11.54 4.02 -19.65
N LYS A 153 -12.05 3.19 -20.56
CA LYS A 153 -11.34 2.80 -21.80
C LYS A 153 -10.98 3.97 -22.74
N SER A 154 -11.63 5.11 -22.58
CA SER A 154 -11.35 6.32 -23.38
C SER A 154 -10.23 7.17 -22.81
N ASP A 155 -9.80 6.90 -21.57
CA ASP A 155 -8.80 7.72 -20.90
C ASP A 155 -7.37 7.28 -21.24
N ARG A 156 -6.48 8.24 -21.30
CA ARG A 156 -5.03 8.08 -21.39
C ARG A 156 -4.45 8.33 -20.01
N VAL A 157 -3.90 7.29 -19.41
CA VAL A 157 -3.46 7.28 -18.03
C VAL A 157 -1.93 7.10 -17.98
N ALA A 158 -1.24 7.89 -17.18
CA ALA A 158 0.15 7.65 -16.86
C ALA A 158 0.33 7.36 -15.37
N VAL A 159 1.16 6.37 -15.05
CA VAL A 159 1.61 6.09 -13.68
C VAL A 159 3.10 6.40 -13.59
N ILE A 160 3.50 7.28 -12.68
CA ILE A 160 4.90 7.64 -12.46
C ILE A 160 5.43 6.92 -11.24
N GLY A 161 6.39 6.04 -11.43
CA GLY A 161 7.03 5.23 -10.41
C GLY A 161 6.94 3.73 -10.68
N ASP A 162 8.09 3.07 -10.72
CA ASP A 162 8.24 1.63 -10.93
C ASP A 162 8.49 0.85 -9.63
N GLY A 163 8.03 1.43 -8.51
CA GLY A 163 8.00 0.77 -7.21
C GLY A 163 6.82 -0.22 -7.08
N LYS A 164 6.76 -0.94 -5.94
CA LYS A 164 5.68 -1.89 -5.61
C LYS A 164 4.30 -1.32 -5.91
N LEU A 165 4.00 -0.13 -5.39
CA LEU A 165 2.69 0.50 -5.53
C LEU A 165 2.42 0.97 -6.96
N GLY A 166 3.40 1.55 -7.65
CA GLY A 166 3.24 1.97 -9.04
C GLY A 166 2.95 0.79 -9.98
N LEU A 167 3.63 -0.36 -9.76
CA LEU A 167 3.39 -1.59 -10.51
C LEU A 167 1.99 -2.18 -10.22
N LEU A 168 1.50 -2.12 -8.97
CA LEU A 168 0.14 -2.52 -8.62
C LEU A 168 -0.89 -1.59 -9.25
N CYS A 169 -0.70 -0.26 -9.17
CA CYS A 169 -1.57 0.72 -9.82
C CYS A 169 -1.67 0.47 -11.33
N ALA A 170 -0.53 0.28 -11.99
CA ALA A 170 -0.51 0.02 -13.44
C ALA A 170 -1.30 -1.24 -13.80
N GLN A 171 -1.13 -2.34 -13.05
CA GLN A 171 -1.89 -3.55 -13.29
C GLN A 171 -3.40 -3.38 -13.04
N VAL A 172 -3.79 -2.69 -11.97
CA VAL A 172 -5.21 -2.40 -11.66
C VAL A 172 -5.84 -1.56 -12.78
N PHE A 173 -5.14 -0.52 -13.26
CA PHE A 173 -5.69 0.36 -14.29
C PHE A 173 -5.73 -0.31 -15.68
N ALA A 174 -4.82 -1.22 -15.98
CA ALA A 174 -4.89 -2.02 -17.20
C ALA A 174 -6.22 -2.80 -17.32
N LEU A 175 -6.82 -3.20 -16.18
CA LEU A 175 -8.11 -3.89 -16.17
C LEU A 175 -9.30 -2.98 -16.56
N THR A 176 -9.15 -1.66 -16.57
CA THR A 176 -10.19 -0.72 -17.01
C THR A 176 -10.29 -0.59 -18.53
N GLY A 177 -9.28 -1.10 -19.24
CA GLY A 177 -9.15 -0.94 -20.70
C GLY A 177 -8.60 0.40 -21.14
N ALA A 178 -8.20 1.29 -20.21
CA ALA A 178 -7.57 2.58 -20.52
C ALA A 178 -6.24 2.41 -21.26
N SER A 179 -5.87 3.40 -22.06
CA SER A 179 -4.51 3.49 -22.62
C SER A 179 -3.53 3.87 -21.51
N LEU A 180 -2.61 2.96 -21.17
CA LEU A 180 -1.80 3.06 -19.96
C LEU A 180 -0.32 3.13 -20.26
N LEU A 181 0.37 4.12 -19.65
CA LEU A 181 1.82 4.28 -19.64
C LEU A 181 2.38 4.18 -18.23
N LEU A 182 3.32 3.26 -18.01
CA LEU A 182 4.11 3.24 -16.76
C LEU A 182 5.46 3.90 -16.99
N VAL A 183 5.76 4.94 -16.21
CA VAL A 183 7.03 5.69 -16.25
C VAL A 183 7.92 5.23 -15.11
N GLY A 184 9.12 4.69 -15.42
CA GLY A 184 10.04 4.17 -14.42
C GLY A 184 11.50 4.29 -14.81
N LYS A 185 12.39 4.08 -13.85
CA LYS A 185 13.86 4.22 -14.00
C LYS A 185 14.57 2.86 -14.15
N HIS A 186 13.92 1.75 -13.77
CA HIS A 186 14.57 0.45 -13.66
C HIS A 186 13.99 -0.53 -14.69
N SER A 187 14.73 -0.84 -15.73
CA SER A 187 14.28 -1.74 -16.81
C SER A 187 13.83 -3.11 -16.31
N SER A 188 14.47 -3.66 -15.26
CA SER A 188 14.05 -4.93 -14.66
C SER A 188 12.64 -4.88 -14.07
N LYS A 189 12.26 -3.75 -13.46
CA LYS A 189 10.91 -3.54 -12.89
C LYS A 189 9.89 -3.24 -13.98
N LEU A 190 10.25 -2.44 -14.97
CA LEU A 190 9.38 -2.13 -16.12
C LEU A 190 9.00 -3.38 -16.89
N ARG A 191 9.91 -4.37 -17.04
CA ARG A 191 9.60 -5.66 -17.67
C ARG A 191 8.44 -6.43 -16.99
N ILE A 192 8.17 -6.19 -15.71
CA ILE A 192 7.02 -6.80 -15.02
C ILE A 192 5.71 -6.27 -15.64
N ALA A 193 5.62 -4.97 -15.87
CA ALA A 193 4.47 -4.35 -16.51
C ALA A 193 4.37 -4.68 -18.02
N GLU A 194 5.52 -4.71 -18.72
CA GLU A 194 5.58 -5.08 -20.16
C GLU A 194 5.03 -6.49 -20.40
N ARG A 195 5.34 -7.48 -19.53
CA ARG A 195 4.78 -8.84 -19.62
C ARG A 195 3.25 -8.87 -19.48
N ARG A 196 2.67 -7.81 -18.92
CA ARG A 196 1.21 -7.62 -18.79
C ARG A 196 0.63 -6.76 -19.91
N GLY A 197 1.41 -6.48 -20.97
CA GLY A 197 0.97 -5.66 -22.11
C GLY A 197 0.89 -4.15 -21.81
N ILE A 198 1.50 -3.68 -20.71
CA ILE A 198 1.49 -2.27 -20.32
C ILE A 198 2.66 -1.55 -21.00
N GLU A 199 2.37 -0.45 -21.70
CA GLU A 199 3.42 0.41 -22.26
C GLU A 199 4.31 0.99 -21.16
N THR A 200 5.63 0.96 -21.36
CA THR A 200 6.57 1.50 -20.38
C THR A 200 7.55 2.49 -21.01
N THR A 201 8.06 3.42 -20.21
CA THR A 201 9.07 4.37 -20.67
C THR A 201 9.92 4.92 -19.53
N SER A 202 11.06 5.55 -19.88
CA SER A 202 11.87 6.27 -18.92
C SER A 202 11.33 7.69 -18.68
N PRO A 203 11.64 8.33 -17.52
CA PRO A 203 11.24 9.71 -17.25
C PRO A 203 11.69 10.70 -18.34
N ALA A 204 12.90 10.54 -18.87
CA ALA A 204 13.43 11.41 -19.91
C ALA A 204 12.65 11.30 -21.23
N LYS A 205 12.18 10.11 -21.59
CA LYS A 205 11.32 9.92 -22.76
C LYS A 205 9.90 10.42 -22.49
N ALA A 206 9.35 10.13 -21.29
CA ALA A 206 8.03 10.60 -20.88
C ALA A 206 7.92 12.14 -20.94
N ALA A 207 8.96 12.87 -20.51
CA ALA A 207 8.98 14.33 -20.52
C ALA A 207 8.75 14.98 -21.90
N LYS A 208 8.85 14.20 -22.99
CA LYS A 208 8.53 14.65 -24.35
C LYS A 208 7.03 14.57 -24.67
N ARG A 209 6.25 13.83 -23.87
CA ARG A 209 4.80 13.60 -24.04
C ARG A 209 3.97 14.60 -23.21
N LYS A 210 4.33 15.88 -23.32
CA LYS A 210 3.67 16.97 -22.56
C LYS A 210 2.19 17.08 -22.92
N ARG A 211 1.35 17.32 -21.89
CA ARG A 211 -0.09 17.60 -22.03
C ARG A 211 -0.87 16.50 -22.78
N GLU A 212 -0.45 15.26 -22.61
CA GLU A 212 -0.99 14.14 -23.37
C GLU A 212 -2.02 13.31 -22.59
N PHE A 213 -1.95 13.27 -21.25
CA PHE A 213 -2.69 12.36 -20.42
C PHE A 213 -3.88 13.01 -19.72
N ASP A 214 -4.99 12.28 -19.65
CA ASP A 214 -6.21 12.67 -18.94
C ASP A 214 -6.00 12.57 -17.43
N ILE A 215 -5.34 11.49 -16.98
CA ILE A 215 -5.09 11.16 -15.59
C ILE A 215 -3.61 10.80 -15.44
N VAL A 216 -2.96 11.39 -14.43
CA VAL A 216 -1.60 11.01 -14.06
C VAL A 216 -1.56 10.67 -12.58
N VAL A 217 -1.03 9.48 -12.25
CA VAL A 217 -0.85 9.01 -10.88
C VAL A 217 0.62 9.14 -10.48
N GLU A 218 0.90 9.97 -9.49
CA GLU A 218 2.23 10.12 -8.91
C GLU A 218 2.43 9.08 -7.80
N ALA A 219 3.27 8.09 -8.05
CA ALA A 219 3.60 6.98 -7.15
C ALA A 219 5.13 6.76 -7.01
N SER A 220 5.93 7.79 -7.33
CA SER A 220 7.41 7.69 -7.32
C SER A 220 8.03 7.99 -5.96
N GLY A 221 7.34 8.75 -5.10
CA GLY A 221 7.89 9.24 -3.84
C GLY A 221 8.98 10.32 -4.01
N ALA A 222 8.99 11.06 -5.12
CA ALA A 222 9.99 12.07 -5.41
C ALA A 222 9.38 13.36 -5.94
N ALA A 223 9.91 14.52 -5.51
CA ALA A 223 9.48 15.82 -6.02
C ALA A 223 9.57 15.93 -7.56
N THR A 224 10.60 15.34 -8.17
CA THR A 224 10.73 15.28 -9.63
C THR A 224 9.62 14.51 -10.33
N GLY A 225 9.03 13.51 -9.64
CA GLY A 225 7.86 12.77 -10.12
C GLY A 225 6.63 13.66 -10.19
N PHE A 226 6.42 14.49 -9.17
CA PHE A 226 5.31 15.46 -9.14
C PHE A 226 5.40 16.48 -10.29
N VAL A 227 6.58 17.07 -10.53
CA VAL A 227 6.79 18.02 -11.64
C VAL A 227 6.49 17.34 -12.98
N LEU A 228 7.05 16.15 -13.20
CA LEU A 228 6.78 15.37 -14.41
C LEU A 228 5.28 15.05 -14.55
N ALA A 229 4.59 14.72 -13.45
CA ALA A 229 3.16 14.42 -13.46
C ALA A 229 2.33 15.61 -13.97
N LEU A 230 2.63 16.81 -13.50
CA LEU A 230 2.00 18.02 -14.00
C LEU A 230 2.30 18.23 -15.49
N ASP A 231 3.56 18.02 -15.93
CA ASP A 231 3.96 18.21 -17.33
C ASP A 231 3.23 17.27 -18.30
N LEU A 232 2.89 16.08 -17.86
CA LEU A 232 2.20 15.09 -18.68
C LEU A 232 0.70 15.37 -18.81
N LEU A 233 0.09 16.08 -17.85
CA LEU A 233 -1.36 16.35 -17.83
C LEU A 233 -1.79 17.34 -18.92
N ARG A 234 -2.86 16.98 -19.63
CA ARG A 234 -3.58 17.92 -20.49
C ARG A 234 -4.42 18.91 -19.66
N PRO A 235 -4.90 20.02 -20.25
CA PRO A 235 -5.91 20.84 -19.58
C PRO A 235 -7.14 20.02 -19.16
N LYS A 236 -7.69 20.36 -17.99
CA LYS A 236 -8.78 19.64 -17.31
C LYS A 236 -8.43 18.21 -16.89
N GLY A 237 -7.15 17.85 -16.88
CA GLY A 237 -6.66 16.56 -16.42
C GLY A 237 -6.70 16.42 -14.90
N GLN A 238 -6.55 15.17 -14.42
CA GLN A 238 -6.56 14.85 -13.00
C GLN A 238 -5.21 14.30 -12.54
N LEU A 239 -4.59 14.97 -11.56
CA LEU A 239 -3.40 14.49 -10.88
C LEU A 239 -3.78 13.72 -9.61
N VAL A 240 -3.49 12.44 -9.56
CA VAL A 240 -3.65 11.63 -8.34
C VAL A 240 -2.33 11.58 -7.59
N LEU A 241 -2.31 12.10 -6.37
CA LEU A 241 -1.18 12.00 -5.45
C LEU A 241 -1.31 10.74 -4.61
N LYS A 242 -0.41 9.80 -4.84
CA LYS A 242 -0.39 8.51 -4.15
C LYS A 242 0.79 8.36 -3.20
N SER A 243 1.91 9.00 -3.51
CA SER A 243 3.10 8.97 -2.67
C SER A 243 3.00 9.94 -1.50
N THR A 244 3.51 9.48 -0.36
CA THR A 244 3.93 10.36 0.74
C THR A 244 5.44 10.44 0.73
N PHE A 245 6.01 11.63 0.63
CA PHE A 245 7.46 11.86 0.73
C PHE A 245 7.77 12.99 1.69
N HIS A 246 8.96 12.93 2.27
CA HIS A 246 9.42 13.98 3.17
C HIS A 246 9.81 15.24 2.37
N GLY A 247 9.37 16.39 2.87
CA GLY A 247 9.70 17.69 2.30
C GLY A 247 8.51 18.39 1.67
N LYS A 248 8.78 19.60 1.18
CA LYS A 248 7.82 20.43 0.45
C LYS A 248 8.04 20.23 -1.05
N THR A 249 6.95 20.23 -1.81
CA THR A 249 6.99 20.28 -3.27
C THR A 249 6.61 21.68 -3.70
N GLU A 250 7.43 22.30 -4.54
CA GLU A 250 7.08 23.55 -5.19
C GLU A 250 5.94 23.31 -6.17
N LEU A 251 4.93 24.16 -6.11
CA LEU A 251 3.71 24.06 -6.89
C LEU A 251 3.55 25.33 -7.71
N ASP A 252 3.52 25.20 -9.04
CA ASP A 252 3.06 26.29 -9.91
C ASP A 252 1.52 26.35 -9.89
N ALA A 253 1.00 27.18 -8.97
CA ALA A 253 -0.43 27.35 -8.80
C ALA A 253 -1.10 27.99 -10.02
N ALA A 254 -0.39 28.86 -10.75
CA ALA A 254 -0.93 29.50 -11.95
C ALA A 254 -1.28 28.46 -13.02
N ARG A 255 -0.44 27.48 -13.21
CA ARG A 255 -0.70 26.37 -14.14
C ARG A 255 -1.93 25.54 -13.77
N ILE A 256 -2.13 25.28 -12.47
CA ILE A 256 -3.32 24.54 -12.02
C ILE A 256 -4.59 25.32 -12.35
N VAL A 257 -4.59 26.62 -12.12
CA VAL A 257 -5.73 27.48 -12.41
C VAL A 257 -5.98 27.64 -13.92
N VAL A 258 -4.92 27.92 -14.69
CA VAL A 258 -5.04 28.15 -16.15
C VAL A 258 -5.46 26.88 -16.90
N ASP A 259 -4.92 25.74 -16.52
CA ASP A 259 -5.25 24.44 -17.13
C ASP A 259 -6.45 23.75 -16.47
N GLU A 260 -7.07 24.34 -15.43
CA GLU A 260 -8.20 23.77 -14.67
C GLU A 260 -7.91 22.33 -14.18
N ILE A 261 -6.67 22.08 -13.68
CA ILE A 261 -6.22 20.76 -13.22
C ILE A 261 -6.85 20.44 -11.88
N SER A 262 -7.41 19.22 -11.75
CA SER A 262 -7.86 18.67 -10.48
C SER A 262 -6.74 17.89 -9.79
N ILE A 263 -6.48 18.16 -8.50
CA ILE A 263 -5.53 17.40 -7.68
C ILE A 263 -6.29 16.56 -6.67
N VAL A 264 -6.09 15.25 -6.69
CA VAL A 264 -6.80 14.27 -5.88
C VAL A 264 -5.81 13.49 -5.02
N GLY A 265 -5.97 13.54 -3.69
CA GLY A 265 -5.24 12.66 -2.78
C GLY A 265 -5.89 11.28 -2.70
N SER A 266 -5.08 10.21 -2.70
CA SER A 266 -5.56 8.84 -2.50
C SER A 266 -4.61 8.08 -1.57
N ARG A 267 -5.08 7.67 -0.38
CA ARG A 267 -4.25 7.00 0.63
C ARG A 267 -4.45 5.48 0.63
N CYS A 268 -5.64 5.01 0.89
CA CYS A 268 -6.00 3.60 1.05
C CYS A 268 -7.28 3.28 0.29
N GLY A 269 -7.62 2.01 0.14
CA GLY A 269 -8.83 1.52 -0.48
C GLY A 269 -9.48 0.42 0.35
N ARG A 270 -10.66 -0.05 -0.07
CA ARG A 270 -11.36 -1.20 0.54
C ARG A 270 -10.65 -2.50 0.18
N PHE A 271 -10.61 -3.44 1.13
CA PHE A 271 -9.91 -4.72 0.93
C PHE A 271 -10.68 -5.70 0.03
N THR A 272 -12.01 -5.64 0.02
CA THR A 272 -12.84 -6.55 -0.78
C THR A 272 -12.46 -6.53 -2.27
N PRO A 273 -12.34 -5.38 -2.97
CA PRO A 273 -11.91 -5.37 -4.36
C PRO A 273 -10.53 -5.98 -4.58
N ALA A 274 -9.59 -5.77 -3.65
CA ALA A 274 -8.25 -6.37 -3.74
C ALA A 274 -8.30 -7.89 -3.61
N LEU A 275 -9.03 -8.42 -2.63
CA LEU A 275 -9.24 -9.87 -2.49
C LEU A 275 -9.90 -10.49 -3.71
N ASP A 276 -10.87 -9.81 -4.33
CA ASP A 276 -11.51 -10.28 -5.56
C ASP A 276 -10.54 -10.37 -6.73
N LEU A 277 -9.63 -9.40 -6.86
CA LEU A 277 -8.58 -9.43 -7.89
C LEU A 277 -7.56 -10.55 -7.64
N LEU A 278 -7.14 -10.75 -6.40
CA LEU A 278 -6.25 -11.85 -6.02
C LEU A 278 -6.91 -13.21 -6.24
N LYS A 279 -8.18 -13.36 -5.85
CA LYS A 279 -8.97 -14.59 -6.06
C LYS A 279 -9.06 -14.99 -7.53
N LYS A 280 -9.13 -13.99 -8.42
CA LYS A 280 -9.19 -14.16 -9.89
C LYS A 280 -7.81 -14.30 -10.53
N ALA A 281 -6.71 -14.23 -9.75
CA ALA A 281 -5.34 -14.16 -10.25
C ALA A 281 -5.14 -13.06 -11.33
N ALA A 282 -5.88 -11.95 -11.21
CA ALA A 282 -5.88 -10.86 -12.17
C ALA A 282 -4.62 -9.99 -12.09
N ILE A 283 -3.90 -10.03 -10.96
CA ILE A 283 -2.71 -9.24 -10.66
C ILE A 283 -1.51 -10.18 -10.47
N ASP A 284 -0.41 -9.89 -11.14
CA ASP A 284 0.88 -10.57 -10.93
C ASP A 284 1.57 -9.98 -9.70
N VAL A 285 1.40 -10.63 -8.56
CA VAL A 285 2.09 -10.28 -7.31
C VAL A 285 3.38 -11.10 -7.13
N ASP A 286 3.48 -12.27 -7.74
CA ASP A 286 4.68 -13.13 -7.65
C ASP A 286 5.92 -12.41 -8.14
N SER A 287 5.84 -11.72 -9.28
CA SER A 287 6.94 -10.92 -9.82
C SER A 287 7.35 -9.74 -8.93
N LEU A 288 6.53 -9.38 -7.93
CA LEU A 288 6.85 -8.32 -6.98
C LEU A 288 7.56 -8.83 -5.72
N ILE A 289 7.54 -10.13 -5.44
CA ILE A 289 8.22 -10.73 -4.30
C ILE A 289 9.70 -10.86 -4.64
N SER A 290 10.55 -10.21 -3.87
CA SER A 290 11.99 -10.28 -4.06
C SER A 290 12.66 -11.30 -3.14
N GLU A 291 12.28 -11.31 -1.87
CA GLU A 291 12.93 -12.11 -0.84
C GLU A 291 11.95 -12.40 0.31
N GLU A 292 12.17 -13.51 1.02
CA GLU A 292 11.47 -13.85 2.26
C GLU A 292 12.50 -14.18 3.34
N TYR A 293 12.21 -13.76 4.58
CA TYR A 293 13.06 -14.00 5.73
C TYR A 293 12.24 -14.44 6.95
N PRO A 294 12.78 -15.25 7.85
CA PRO A 294 12.18 -15.46 9.16
C PRO A 294 12.20 -14.14 9.95
N LEU A 295 11.18 -13.90 10.78
CA LEU A 295 11.07 -12.71 11.62
C LEU A 295 12.31 -12.48 12.50
N SER A 296 12.96 -13.56 12.94
CA SER A 296 14.23 -13.50 13.67
C SER A 296 15.34 -12.75 12.92
N ASN A 297 15.26 -12.71 11.59
CA ASN A 297 16.15 -11.93 10.71
C ASN A 297 15.56 -10.58 10.31
N GLY A 298 14.54 -10.07 11.00
CA GLY A 298 13.77 -8.88 10.63
C GLY A 298 14.63 -7.62 10.42
N LEU A 299 15.67 -7.41 11.23
CA LEU A 299 16.60 -6.29 11.03
C LEU A 299 17.38 -6.39 9.71
N HIS A 300 17.76 -7.60 9.29
CA HIS A 300 18.38 -7.82 7.99
C HIS A 300 17.38 -7.59 6.86
N ALA A 301 16.17 -8.14 6.99
CA ALA A 301 15.10 -7.98 6.02
C ALA A 301 14.75 -6.49 5.77
N MET A 302 14.72 -5.66 6.81
CA MET A 302 14.51 -4.22 6.68
C MET A 302 15.63 -3.54 5.88
N ARG A 303 16.89 -3.92 6.09
CA ARG A 303 18.01 -3.42 5.27
C ARG A 303 17.88 -3.86 3.81
N ARG A 304 17.50 -5.11 3.56
CA ARG A 304 17.25 -5.64 2.22
C ARG A 304 16.08 -4.91 1.53
N ALA A 305 14.98 -4.68 2.24
CA ALA A 305 13.83 -3.95 1.71
C ALA A 305 14.15 -2.50 1.30
N ALA A 306 15.16 -1.88 1.93
CA ALA A 306 15.68 -0.56 1.59
C ALA A 306 16.66 -0.57 0.41
N ALA A 307 17.14 -1.75 -0.03
CA ALA A 307 18.14 -1.87 -1.08
C ALA A 307 17.56 -1.53 -2.45
N ARG A 308 18.40 -0.92 -3.29
CA ARG A 308 18.03 -0.59 -4.67
C ARG A 308 17.70 -1.86 -5.47
N GLY A 309 16.61 -1.83 -6.21
CA GLY A 309 16.18 -2.95 -7.05
C GLY A 309 15.21 -3.91 -6.36
N VAL A 310 15.23 -3.99 -5.04
CA VAL A 310 14.32 -4.83 -4.25
C VAL A 310 12.89 -4.26 -4.30
N LEU A 311 11.90 -5.13 -4.46
CA LEU A 311 10.48 -4.76 -4.42
C LEU A 311 9.85 -5.15 -3.08
N LYS A 312 9.24 -6.32 -2.96
CA LYS A 312 8.61 -6.78 -1.72
C LYS A 312 9.53 -7.76 -0.99
N VAL A 313 9.79 -7.48 0.28
CA VAL A 313 10.40 -8.42 1.21
C VAL A 313 9.34 -8.89 2.19
N LEU A 314 9.26 -10.19 2.40
CA LEU A 314 8.31 -10.83 3.30
C LEU A 314 9.00 -11.28 4.58
N LEU A 315 8.25 -11.29 5.68
CA LEU A 315 8.67 -11.78 7.00
C LEU A 315 7.73 -12.89 7.45
N ARG A 316 8.29 -14.03 7.80
CA ARG A 316 7.58 -15.17 8.36
C ARG A 316 7.92 -15.29 9.85
N PRO A 317 6.97 -15.12 10.75
CA PRO A 317 7.14 -15.34 12.19
C PRO A 317 7.50 -16.78 12.56
#